data_ee747a8bdc6f14a9a00bdfd3d86a48f0
#
_entry.id   ee747a8bdc6f14a9a00bdfd3d86a48f0
#
_cell.length_a   1.000
_cell.length_b   1.000
_cell.length_c   1.000
_cell.angle_alpha   90.00
_cell.angle_beta   90.00
_cell.angle_gamma   90.00
#
_symmetry.space_group_name_H-M   'P 1'
#
loop_
_entity.id
_entity.type
_entity.pdbx_description
1 polymer ?
#
loop_
_entity_poly.entity_id
_entity_poly.type
_entity_poly.pdbx_seq_one_letter_code
_entity_poly.pdbx_strand_id
1 'polypeptide(L)'
;VDLGGDDGPGVAAGRGQVALQRAALATDPLAQARAWSDLAVHARRHGHHPEALRISQTTLTTRQARHNPRYAALLHSRLAISHARTGNHPAAARALLAAQNAYDCIDPAEPAPRWLNFLTAAELHGLAAITHQAMGHLIDAETATTQALTLLEPQLRRSRAYCTVQLAELQLAQGNTNTATTTVATIDTTPISSQNNTARLTALRHTLTAA
;
A
#
# COMPACT_ATOMS: atom_id res chain seq x y z
N VAL A 1 1.10 -3.62 4.68
CA VAL A 1 1.61 -3.24 3.36
C VAL A 1 2.01 -4.51 2.66
N ASP A 2 1.26 -4.87 1.59
CA ASP A 2 1.60 -6.04 0.75
C ASP A 2 2.94 -5.76 0.05
N LEU A 3 4.00 -5.98 0.79
CA LEU A 3 5.39 -5.93 0.36
C LEU A 3 5.69 -7.30 -0.28
N GLY A 4 5.03 -7.58 -1.41
CA GLY A 4 5.22 -8.78 -2.18
C GLY A 4 6.70 -9.09 -2.36
N GLY A 5 7.06 -10.37 -2.26
CA GLY A 5 8.42 -10.85 -2.32
C GLY A 5 9.21 -10.29 -3.51
N ASP A 6 10.50 -10.14 -3.31
CA ASP A 6 11.52 -9.75 -4.29
C ASP A 6 11.70 -10.84 -5.38
N ASP A 7 10.65 -11.08 -6.15
CA ASP A 7 10.80 -11.81 -7.42
C ASP A 7 11.32 -10.81 -8.46
N GLY A 8 12.46 -11.11 -9.07
CA GLY A 8 13.06 -10.25 -10.10
C GLY A 8 12.06 -9.90 -11.21
N PRO A 9 12.23 -8.74 -11.88
CA PRO A 9 11.21 -8.14 -12.74
C PRO A 9 10.67 -9.05 -13.86
N GLY A 10 11.46 -9.99 -14.36
CA GLY A 10 11.02 -10.94 -15.40
C GLY A 10 10.16 -12.07 -14.88
N VAL A 11 10.36 -12.55 -13.65
CA VAL A 11 9.61 -13.68 -13.07
C VAL A 11 8.25 -13.19 -12.56
N ALA A 12 8.20 -11.97 -12.02
CA ALA A 12 6.96 -11.36 -11.55
C ALA A 12 6.00 -11.03 -12.71
N ALA A 13 6.51 -10.56 -13.86
CA ALA A 13 5.72 -10.30 -15.06
C ALA A 13 5.09 -11.58 -15.62
N GLY A 14 5.86 -12.66 -15.71
CA GLY A 14 5.36 -13.95 -16.20
C GLY A 14 4.28 -14.56 -15.28
N ARG A 15 4.46 -14.45 -13.97
CA ARG A 15 3.48 -14.95 -12.99
C ARG A 15 2.18 -14.15 -13.01
N GLY A 16 2.25 -12.82 -13.16
CA GLY A 16 1.07 -11.97 -13.27
C GLY A 16 0.23 -12.31 -14.52
N GLN A 17 0.87 -12.52 -15.65
CA GLN A 17 0.21 -12.84 -16.92
C GLN A 17 -0.43 -14.25 -16.89
N VAL A 18 0.25 -15.23 -16.31
CA VAL A 18 -0.30 -16.59 -16.11
C VAL A 18 -1.45 -16.58 -15.10
N ALA A 19 -1.35 -15.80 -14.03
CA ALA A 19 -2.42 -15.65 -13.05
C ALA A 19 -3.68 -15.03 -13.68
N LEU A 20 -3.51 -14.03 -14.55
CA LEU A 20 -4.60 -13.40 -15.32
C LEU A 20 -5.28 -14.36 -16.27
N GLN A 21 -4.50 -15.13 -17.03
CA GLN A 21 -5.05 -16.14 -17.93
C GLN A 21 -5.84 -17.21 -17.17
N ARG A 22 -5.30 -17.67 -16.03
CA ARG A 22 -5.98 -18.63 -15.16
C ARG A 22 -7.23 -18.04 -14.51
N ALA A 23 -7.21 -16.76 -14.11
CA ALA A 23 -8.37 -16.11 -13.53
C ALA A 23 -9.45 -15.78 -14.54
N ALA A 24 -9.08 -15.43 -15.77
CA ALA A 24 -10.03 -15.25 -16.88
C ALA A 24 -10.74 -16.56 -17.26
N LEU A 25 -10.05 -17.69 -17.08
CA LEU A 25 -10.58 -19.04 -17.31
C LEU A 25 -11.24 -19.65 -16.07
N ALA A 26 -11.00 -19.09 -14.88
CA ALA A 26 -11.59 -19.59 -13.64
C ALA A 26 -13.04 -19.11 -13.53
N THR A 27 -13.93 -20.02 -13.27
CA THR A 27 -15.33 -19.73 -12.90
C THR A 27 -15.44 -19.19 -11.46
N ASP A 28 -14.32 -19.12 -10.72
CA ASP A 28 -14.29 -18.61 -9.35
C ASP A 28 -14.14 -17.07 -9.31
N PRO A 29 -15.20 -16.38 -8.87
CA PRO A 29 -15.20 -14.92 -8.79
C PRO A 29 -14.16 -14.34 -7.83
N LEU A 30 -13.78 -15.08 -6.77
CA LEU A 30 -12.76 -14.65 -5.83
C LEU A 30 -11.35 -14.72 -6.43
N ALA A 31 -11.08 -15.78 -7.23
CA ALA A 31 -9.83 -15.88 -7.96
C ALA A 31 -9.67 -14.77 -9.00
N GLN A 32 -10.77 -14.42 -9.69
CA GLN A 32 -10.81 -13.28 -10.62
C GLN A 32 -10.51 -11.96 -9.89
N ALA A 33 -11.18 -11.71 -8.76
CA ALA A 33 -10.97 -10.50 -7.95
C ALA A 33 -9.51 -10.37 -7.50
N ARG A 34 -8.89 -11.46 -7.05
CA ARG A 34 -7.48 -11.50 -6.68
C ARG A 34 -6.58 -11.15 -7.87
N ALA A 35 -6.80 -11.76 -9.02
CA ALA A 35 -5.99 -11.54 -10.21
C ALA A 35 -6.05 -10.09 -10.71
N TRP A 36 -7.23 -9.47 -10.72
CA TRP A 36 -7.39 -8.05 -11.03
C TRP A 36 -6.62 -7.17 -10.03
N SER A 37 -6.69 -7.54 -8.75
CA SER A 37 -5.96 -6.85 -7.69
C SER A 37 -4.44 -6.92 -7.91
N ASP A 38 -3.90 -8.10 -8.22
CA ASP A 38 -2.47 -8.32 -8.46
C ASP A 38 -2.01 -7.58 -9.73
N LEU A 39 -2.83 -7.56 -10.78
CA LEU A 39 -2.55 -6.80 -12.01
C LEU A 39 -2.44 -5.29 -11.76
N ALA A 40 -3.36 -4.71 -10.99
CA ALA A 40 -3.32 -3.30 -10.65
C ALA A 40 -2.05 -2.95 -9.85
N VAL A 41 -1.63 -3.82 -8.92
CA VAL A 41 -0.37 -3.67 -8.16
C VAL A 41 0.83 -3.75 -9.10
N HIS A 42 0.84 -4.72 -10.01
CA HIS A 42 1.92 -4.89 -10.98
C HIS A 42 2.07 -3.64 -11.87
N ALA A 43 1.00 -3.17 -12.48
CA ALA A 43 0.99 -1.95 -13.30
C ALA A 43 1.53 -0.75 -12.50
N ARG A 44 1.10 -0.56 -11.26
CA ARG A 44 1.57 0.53 -10.39
C ARG A 44 3.06 0.44 -10.08
N ARG A 45 3.58 -0.77 -9.78
CA ARG A 45 5.01 -0.99 -9.47
C ARG A 45 5.91 -0.65 -10.65
N HIS A 46 5.43 -0.86 -11.86
CA HIS A 46 6.14 -0.51 -13.09
C HIS A 46 5.89 0.93 -13.58
N GLY A 47 5.26 1.78 -12.76
CA GLY A 47 5.00 3.18 -13.11
C GLY A 47 3.84 3.39 -14.07
N HIS A 48 3.11 2.33 -14.45
CA HIS A 48 1.96 2.40 -15.36
C HIS A 48 0.69 2.85 -14.59
N HIS A 49 0.76 4.03 -13.97
CA HIS A 49 -0.31 4.54 -13.10
C HIS A 49 -1.65 4.71 -13.80
N PRO A 50 -1.74 5.20 -15.07
CA PRO A 50 -3.02 5.28 -15.79
C PRO A 50 -3.66 3.91 -16.03
N GLU A 51 -2.84 2.88 -16.27
CA GLU A 51 -3.33 1.50 -16.46
C GLU A 51 -3.83 0.93 -15.13
N ALA A 52 -3.07 1.07 -14.05
CA ALA A 52 -3.48 0.67 -12.70
C ALA A 52 -4.79 1.35 -12.28
N LEU A 53 -4.98 2.62 -12.65
CA LEU A 53 -6.21 3.37 -12.45
C LEU A 53 -7.40 2.72 -13.17
N ARG A 54 -7.27 2.46 -14.48
CA ARG A 54 -8.33 1.81 -15.29
C ARG A 54 -8.69 0.43 -14.75
N ILE A 55 -7.70 -0.38 -14.39
CA ILE A 55 -7.91 -1.71 -13.82
C ILE A 55 -8.72 -1.59 -12.52
N SER A 56 -8.32 -0.72 -11.60
CA SER A 56 -9.00 -0.54 -10.31
C SER A 56 -10.44 -0.03 -10.51
N GLN A 57 -10.68 0.90 -11.41
CA GLN A 57 -12.01 1.41 -11.74
C GLN A 57 -12.91 0.31 -12.29
N THR A 58 -12.43 -0.45 -13.27
CA THR A 58 -13.19 -1.58 -13.85
C THR A 58 -13.49 -2.63 -12.79
N THR A 59 -12.53 -2.92 -11.92
CA THR A 59 -12.72 -3.93 -10.86
C THR A 59 -13.78 -3.51 -9.84
N LEU A 60 -13.88 -2.22 -9.51
CA LEU A 60 -14.93 -1.68 -8.62
C LEU A 60 -16.35 -1.87 -9.17
N THR A 61 -16.53 -2.01 -10.48
CA THR A 61 -17.86 -2.28 -11.08
C THR A 61 -18.28 -3.74 -10.95
N THR A 62 -17.39 -4.61 -10.54
CA THR A 62 -17.70 -6.05 -10.42
C THR A 62 -18.64 -6.34 -9.24
N ARG A 63 -19.41 -7.44 -9.36
CA ARG A 63 -20.28 -7.89 -8.28
C ARG A 63 -19.50 -8.14 -6.99
N GLN A 64 -18.30 -8.70 -7.07
CA GLN A 64 -17.44 -9.00 -5.91
C GLN A 64 -17.08 -7.74 -5.14
N ALA A 65 -16.67 -6.67 -5.84
CA ALA A 65 -16.35 -5.41 -5.18
C ALA A 65 -17.57 -4.76 -4.52
N ARG A 66 -18.75 -4.88 -5.14
CA ARG A 66 -19.99 -4.29 -4.60
C ARG A 66 -20.55 -5.01 -3.38
N HIS A 67 -20.26 -6.31 -3.22
CA HIS A 67 -20.81 -7.13 -2.13
C HIS A 67 -19.77 -7.52 -1.08
N ASN A 68 -18.51 -7.13 -1.25
CA ASN A 68 -17.47 -7.38 -0.27
C ASN A 68 -16.81 -6.06 0.14
N PRO A 69 -17.18 -5.49 1.31
CA PRO A 69 -16.68 -4.19 1.75
C PRO A 69 -15.17 -4.20 1.97
N ARG A 70 -14.57 -5.32 2.40
CA ARG A 70 -13.12 -5.45 2.53
C ARG A 70 -12.40 -5.33 1.19
N TYR A 71 -12.96 -5.95 0.16
CA TYR A 71 -12.40 -5.84 -1.20
C TYR A 71 -12.60 -4.44 -1.78
N ALA A 72 -13.76 -3.83 -1.57
CA ALA A 72 -14.02 -2.45 -1.95
C ALA A 72 -13.04 -1.47 -1.28
N ALA A 73 -12.80 -1.62 0.03
CA ALA A 73 -11.83 -0.80 0.77
C ALA A 73 -10.42 -0.88 0.16
N LEU A 74 -9.95 -2.09 -0.15
CA LEU A 74 -8.65 -2.30 -0.80
C LEU A 74 -8.59 -1.62 -2.18
N LEU A 75 -9.62 -1.79 -3.01
CA LEU A 75 -9.66 -1.21 -4.35
C LEU A 75 -9.70 0.32 -4.31
N HIS A 76 -10.51 0.90 -3.42
CA HIS A 76 -10.58 2.35 -3.23
C HIS A 76 -9.24 2.91 -2.73
N SER A 77 -8.54 2.25 -1.81
CA SER A 77 -7.21 2.65 -1.37
C SER A 77 -6.19 2.65 -2.52
N ARG A 78 -6.21 1.62 -3.37
CA ARG A 78 -5.32 1.53 -4.54
C ARG A 78 -5.67 2.57 -5.60
N LEU A 79 -6.97 2.83 -5.78
CA LEU A 79 -7.46 3.89 -6.66
C LEU A 79 -6.99 5.27 -6.18
N ALA A 80 -7.03 5.52 -4.87
CA ALA A 80 -6.54 6.76 -4.28
C ALA A 80 -5.06 7.01 -4.62
N ILE A 81 -4.20 6.00 -4.42
CA ILE A 81 -2.78 6.09 -4.78
C ILE A 81 -2.60 6.38 -6.28
N SER A 82 -3.37 5.71 -7.15
CA SER A 82 -3.27 5.90 -8.60
C SER A 82 -3.70 7.30 -9.01
N HIS A 83 -4.78 7.84 -8.43
CA HIS A 83 -5.21 9.22 -8.65
C HIS A 83 -4.17 10.24 -8.15
N ALA A 84 -3.60 10.04 -6.97
CA ALA A 84 -2.55 10.90 -6.43
C ALA A 84 -1.33 10.94 -7.34
N ARG A 85 -0.88 9.77 -7.81
CA ARG A 85 0.27 9.65 -8.73
C ARG A 85 0.02 10.23 -10.12
N THR A 86 -1.23 10.37 -10.54
CA THR A 86 -1.62 11.03 -11.81
C THR A 86 -2.01 12.49 -11.62
N GLY A 87 -1.79 13.07 -10.43
CA GLY A 87 -2.07 14.47 -10.13
C GLY A 87 -3.54 14.81 -9.88
N ASN A 88 -4.43 13.83 -9.86
CA ASN A 88 -5.86 14.06 -9.59
C ASN A 88 -6.15 14.00 -8.08
N HIS A 89 -5.66 15.00 -7.34
CA HIS A 89 -5.78 15.06 -5.88
C HIS A 89 -7.23 15.05 -5.36
N PRO A 90 -8.20 15.77 -6.00
CA PRO A 90 -9.59 15.68 -5.55
C PRO A 90 -10.19 14.27 -5.69
N ALA A 91 -9.84 13.54 -6.74
CA ALA A 91 -10.29 12.16 -6.90
C ALA A 91 -9.58 11.22 -5.92
N ALA A 92 -8.30 11.46 -5.62
CA ALA A 92 -7.56 10.72 -4.60
C ALA A 92 -8.21 10.87 -3.22
N ALA A 93 -8.57 12.08 -2.81
CA ALA A 93 -9.23 12.34 -1.53
C ALA A 93 -10.61 11.64 -1.44
N ARG A 94 -11.42 11.72 -2.50
CA ARG A 94 -12.70 11.00 -2.55
C ARG A 94 -12.51 9.47 -2.46
N ALA A 95 -11.49 8.94 -3.10
CA ALA A 95 -11.20 7.51 -3.04
C ALA A 95 -10.70 7.07 -1.66
N LEU A 96 -9.91 7.90 -0.95
CA LEU A 96 -9.55 7.65 0.45
C LEU A 96 -10.78 7.57 1.36
N LEU A 97 -11.68 8.55 1.24
CA LEU A 97 -12.93 8.54 2.01
C LEU A 97 -13.78 7.29 1.71
N ALA A 98 -13.88 6.93 0.43
CA ALA A 98 -14.61 5.72 0.02
C ALA A 98 -13.94 4.44 0.57
N ALA A 99 -12.61 4.41 0.66
CA ALA A 99 -11.88 3.29 1.26
C ALA A 99 -12.20 3.16 2.76
N GLN A 100 -12.18 4.26 3.49
CA GLN A 100 -12.53 4.28 4.92
C GLN A 100 -13.97 3.83 5.12
N ASN A 101 -14.93 4.43 4.42
CA ASN A 101 -16.34 4.08 4.53
C ASN A 101 -16.59 2.59 4.23
N ALA A 102 -15.94 2.05 3.20
CA ALA A 102 -16.05 0.63 2.90
C ALA A 102 -15.42 -0.24 4.00
N TYR A 103 -14.32 0.19 4.59
CA TYR A 103 -13.67 -0.52 5.69
C TYR A 103 -14.56 -0.55 6.94
N ASP A 104 -15.20 0.55 7.27
CA ASP A 104 -16.11 0.68 8.42
C ASP A 104 -17.38 -0.18 8.28
N CYS A 105 -17.73 -0.57 7.04
CA CYS A 105 -18.83 -1.50 6.76
C CYS A 105 -18.43 -2.99 6.89
N ILE A 106 -17.19 -3.30 7.24
CA ILE A 106 -16.75 -4.69 7.40
C ILE A 106 -17.36 -5.27 8.69
N ASP A 107 -18.13 -6.36 8.55
CA ASP A 107 -18.56 -7.14 9.71
C ASP A 107 -17.34 -7.93 10.25
N PRO A 108 -16.92 -7.69 11.51
CA PRO A 108 -15.82 -8.42 12.12
C PRO A 108 -16.08 -9.93 12.25
N ALA A 109 -17.36 -10.34 12.31
CA ALA A 109 -17.75 -11.74 12.41
C ALA A 109 -17.69 -12.47 11.05
N GLU A 110 -17.69 -11.74 9.94
CA GLU A 110 -17.60 -12.35 8.62
C GLU A 110 -16.16 -12.74 8.29
N PRO A 111 -15.88 -14.04 8.02
CA PRO A 111 -14.53 -14.49 7.72
C PRO A 111 -14.03 -13.86 6.41
N ALA A 112 -12.87 -13.23 6.47
CA ALA A 112 -12.23 -12.69 5.28
C ALA A 112 -11.65 -13.80 4.40
N PRO A 113 -11.72 -13.66 3.07
CA PRO A 113 -10.90 -14.49 2.18
C PRO A 113 -9.43 -14.42 2.58
N ARG A 114 -8.73 -15.56 2.61
CA ARG A 114 -7.33 -15.63 3.10
C ARG A 114 -6.40 -14.59 2.49
N TRP A 115 -6.60 -14.27 1.22
CA TRP A 115 -5.79 -13.30 0.49
C TRP A 115 -6.10 -11.83 0.83
N LEU A 116 -7.20 -11.56 1.57
CA LEU A 116 -7.58 -10.23 2.08
C LEU A 116 -7.31 -10.06 3.58
N ASN A 117 -6.83 -11.08 4.28
CA ASN A 117 -6.55 -11.01 5.71
C ASN A 117 -5.48 -9.95 6.07
N PHE A 118 -4.64 -9.58 5.11
CA PHE A 118 -3.64 -8.53 5.31
C PHE A 118 -4.26 -7.13 5.42
N LEU A 119 -5.49 -6.91 4.91
CA LEU A 119 -6.15 -5.60 4.97
C LEU A 119 -6.71 -5.37 6.38
N THR A 120 -5.85 -4.91 7.26
CA THR A 120 -6.17 -4.45 8.61
C THR A 120 -6.31 -2.93 8.63
N ALA A 121 -6.75 -2.36 9.76
CA ALA A 121 -6.75 -0.91 9.96
C ALA A 121 -5.34 -0.31 9.80
N ALA A 122 -4.31 -1.01 10.28
CA ALA A 122 -2.92 -0.59 10.08
C ALA A 122 -2.54 -0.50 8.59
N GLU A 123 -2.95 -1.49 7.79
CA GLU A 123 -2.72 -1.47 6.34
C GLU A 123 -3.49 -0.34 5.66
N LEU A 124 -4.74 -0.10 6.05
CA LEU A 124 -5.54 1.00 5.51
C LEU A 124 -4.86 2.35 5.75
N HIS A 125 -4.38 2.62 6.97
CA HIS A 125 -3.61 3.81 7.28
C HIS A 125 -2.28 3.87 6.51
N GLY A 126 -1.60 2.76 6.33
CA GLY A 126 -0.38 2.69 5.50
C GLY A 126 -0.63 3.08 4.04
N LEU A 127 -1.74 2.63 3.45
CA LEU A 127 -2.14 3.00 2.08
C LEU A 127 -2.57 4.47 1.99
N ALA A 128 -3.23 4.99 3.03
CA ALA A 128 -3.55 6.41 3.14
C ALA A 128 -2.29 7.28 3.21
N ALA A 129 -1.30 6.88 4.01
CA ALA A 129 -0.02 7.57 4.10
C ALA A 129 0.70 7.67 2.74
N ILE A 130 0.73 6.58 1.97
CA ILE A 130 1.29 6.57 0.61
C ILE A 130 0.53 7.56 -0.31
N THR A 131 -0.79 7.63 -0.16
CA THR A 131 -1.62 8.53 -0.96
C THR A 131 -1.36 9.99 -0.60
N HIS A 132 -1.35 10.34 0.69
CA HIS A 132 -1.06 11.69 1.16
C HIS A 132 0.36 12.12 0.76
N GLN A 133 1.35 11.25 0.90
CA GLN A 133 2.72 11.52 0.45
C GLN A 133 2.77 11.81 -1.06
N ALA A 134 2.04 11.02 -1.87
CA ALA A 134 1.98 11.24 -3.31
C ALA A 134 1.26 12.54 -3.71
N MET A 135 0.37 13.08 -2.86
CA MET A 135 -0.26 14.39 -3.02
C MET A 135 0.60 15.56 -2.50
N GLY A 136 1.72 15.28 -1.84
CA GLY A 136 2.54 16.31 -1.17
C GLY A 136 2.00 16.75 0.20
N HIS A 137 0.98 16.10 0.73
CA HIS A 137 0.38 16.38 2.04
C HIS A 137 1.20 15.67 3.13
N LEU A 138 2.40 16.21 3.42
CA LEU A 138 3.39 15.53 4.26
C LEU A 138 2.93 15.34 5.72
N ILE A 139 2.21 16.30 6.29
CA ILE A 139 1.68 16.22 7.66
C ILE A 139 0.62 15.11 7.77
N ASP A 140 -0.30 15.04 6.81
CA ASP A 140 -1.33 14.00 6.79
C ASP A 140 -0.70 12.61 6.58
N ALA A 141 0.35 12.53 5.73
CA ALA A 141 1.11 11.31 5.50
C ALA A 141 1.83 10.84 6.77
N GLU A 142 2.45 11.75 7.52
CA GLU A 142 3.11 11.46 8.80
C GLU A 142 2.09 10.96 9.84
N THR A 143 0.96 11.63 9.97
CA THR A 143 -0.14 11.24 10.86
C THR A 143 -0.63 9.84 10.53
N ALA A 144 -0.93 9.56 9.27
CA ALA A 144 -1.40 8.24 8.85
C ALA A 144 -0.34 7.15 9.05
N THR A 145 0.95 7.45 8.83
CA THR A 145 2.05 6.51 9.09
C THR A 145 2.19 6.19 10.57
N THR A 146 2.04 7.18 11.44
CA THR A 146 2.08 7.01 12.90
C THR A 146 0.90 6.16 13.38
N GLN A 147 -0.30 6.38 12.84
CA GLN A 147 -1.47 5.55 13.13
C GLN A 147 -1.25 4.10 12.70
N ALA A 148 -0.69 3.88 11.50
CA ALA A 148 -0.33 2.54 11.05
C ALA A 148 0.64 1.86 12.01
N LEU A 149 1.70 2.55 12.45
CA LEU A 149 2.69 2.02 13.40
C LEU A 149 2.08 1.68 14.77
N THR A 150 1.14 2.49 15.26
CA THR A 150 0.44 2.25 16.52
C THR A 150 -0.41 0.98 16.48
N LEU A 151 -1.03 0.71 15.34
CA LEU A 151 -1.91 -0.45 15.14
C LEU A 151 -1.17 -1.73 14.72
N LEU A 152 0.08 -1.61 14.26
CA LEU A 152 0.88 -2.77 13.85
C LEU A 152 1.34 -3.56 15.06
N GLU A 153 1.03 -4.85 15.07
CA GLU A 153 1.51 -5.78 16.08
C GLU A 153 3.05 -5.86 16.11
N PRO A 154 3.68 -6.02 17.31
CA PRO A 154 5.13 -6.04 17.45
C PRO A 154 5.85 -7.10 16.60
N GLN A 155 5.20 -8.26 16.39
CA GLN A 155 5.75 -9.37 15.59
C GLN A 155 5.81 -9.06 14.09
N LEU A 156 5.06 -8.07 13.61
CA LEU A 156 5.07 -7.65 12.20
C LEU A 156 6.30 -6.75 11.89
N ARG A 157 7.49 -7.25 12.22
CA ARG A 157 8.76 -6.51 12.18
C ARG A 157 9.04 -5.88 10.82
N ARG A 158 8.76 -6.59 9.73
CA ARG A 158 8.96 -6.09 8.36
C ARG A 158 8.06 -4.89 8.05
N SER A 159 6.78 -4.96 8.38
CA SER A 159 5.82 -3.87 8.16
C SER A 159 6.15 -2.68 9.05
N ARG A 160 6.52 -2.91 10.31
CA ARG A 160 6.97 -1.86 11.22
C ARG A 160 8.22 -1.15 10.68
N ALA A 161 9.24 -1.90 10.23
CA ALA A 161 10.44 -1.32 9.65
C ALA A 161 10.13 -0.47 8.40
N TYR A 162 9.22 -0.94 7.54
CA TYR A 162 8.77 -0.16 6.37
C TYR A 162 8.13 1.17 6.79
N CYS A 163 7.16 1.13 7.70
CA CYS A 163 6.48 2.34 8.17
C CYS A 163 7.44 3.28 8.92
N THR A 164 8.41 2.75 9.69
CA THR A 164 9.39 3.59 10.39
C THR A 164 10.33 4.28 9.41
N VAL A 165 10.78 3.61 8.34
CA VAL A 165 11.57 4.26 7.27
C VAL A 165 10.72 5.35 6.59
N GLN A 166 9.47 5.08 6.26
CA GLN A 166 8.57 6.06 5.66
C GLN A 166 8.35 7.27 6.58
N LEU A 167 8.16 7.04 7.88
CA LEU A 167 8.01 8.11 8.87
C LEU A 167 9.23 9.03 8.90
N ALA A 168 10.43 8.46 8.96
CA ALA A 168 11.67 9.24 8.97
C ALA A 168 11.89 10.02 7.65
N GLU A 169 11.54 9.44 6.50
CA GLU A 169 11.59 10.14 5.21
C GLU A 169 10.61 11.33 5.18
N LEU A 170 9.40 11.18 5.73
CA LEU A 170 8.41 12.26 5.82
C LEU A 170 8.88 13.38 6.75
N GLN A 171 9.46 13.03 7.90
CA GLN A 171 10.03 13.99 8.85
C GLN A 171 11.19 14.78 8.23
N LEU A 172 12.08 14.09 7.53
CA LEU A 172 13.18 14.73 6.81
C LEU A 172 12.66 15.67 5.71
N ALA A 173 11.66 15.24 4.94
CA ALA A 173 11.04 16.06 3.89
C ALA A 173 10.36 17.34 4.43
N GLN A 174 9.98 17.34 5.70
CA GLN A 174 9.43 18.50 6.43
C GLN A 174 10.53 19.37 7.08
N GLY A 175 11.80 19.01 6.95
CA GLY A 175 12.92 19.70 7.57
C GLY A 175 13.18 19.29 9.03
N ASN A 176 12.49 18.29 9.55
CA ASN A 176 12.60 17.82 10.94
C ASN A 176 13.76 16.82 11.10
N THR A 177 14.99 17.21 10.78
CA THR A 177 16.17 16.34 10.71
C THR A 177 16.44 15.61 12.05
N ASN A 178 16.33 16.30 13.18
CA ASN A 178 16.56 15.70 14.50
C ASN A 178 15.55 14.59 14.81
N THR A 179 14.27 14.83 14.50
CA THR A 179 13.19 13.84 14.68
C THR A 179 13.41 12.64 13.78
N ALA A 180 13.75 12.87 12.49
CA ALA A 180 14.05 11.82 11.54
C ALA A 180 15.23 10.94 12.01
N THR A 181 16.29 11.55 12.55
CA THR A 181 17.45 10.85 13.11
C THR A 181 17.04 9.95 14.28
N THR A 182 16.25 10.49 15.20
CA THR A 182 15.71 9.72 16.33
C THR A 182 14.85 8.55 15.86
N THR A 183 13.98 8.79 14.87
CA THR A 183 13.12 7.75 14.28
C THR A 183 13.95 6.63 13.64
N VAL A 184 14.99 6.97 12.87
CA VAL A 184 15.89 5.98 12.24
C VAL A 184 16.62 5.14 13.29
N ALA A 185 17.01 5.73 14.42
CA ALA A 185 17.68 5.01 15.50
C ALA A 185 16.81 3.92 16.16
N THR A 186 15.48 4.02 16.05
CA THR A 186 14.55 2.99 16.55
C THR A 186 14.43 1.77 15.62
N ILE A 187 14.96 1.84 14.40
CA ILE A 187 14.88 0.72 13.48
C ILE A 187 15.81 -0.39 13.93
N ASP A 188 15.20 -1.49 14.36
CA ASP A 188 15.93 -2.71 14.69
C ASP A 188 16.73 -3.17 13.45
N THR A 189 18.04 -3.30 13.60
CA THR A 189 18.97 -3.70 12.54
C THR A 189 18.88 -5.17 12.16
N THR A 190 17.94 -5.92 12.72
CA THR A 190 17.64 -7.29 12.26
C THR A 190 17.34 -7.25 10.76
N PRO A 191 17.81 -8.24 9.97
CA PRO A 191 17.78 -8.13 8.51
C PRO A 191 16.38 -7.79 8.00
N ILE A 192 16.25 -6.58 7.47
CA ILE A 192 15.06 -6.13 6.74
C ILE A 192 15.09 -6.92 5.44
N SER A 193 14.26 -7.95 5.32
CA SER A 193 14.26 -8.89 4.19
C SER A 193 13.81 -8.29 2.85
N SER A 194 13.66 -6.97 2.76
CA SER A 194 13.29 -6.25 1.53
C SER A 194 14.45 -5.38 1.05
N GLN A 195 15.03 -5.73 -0.11
CA GLN A 195 16.11 -4.95 -0.74
C GLN A 195 15.72 -3.48 -0.92
N ASN A 196 14.47 -3.21 -1.34
CA ASN A 196 13.97 -1.86 -1.51
C ASN A 196 13.97 -1.06 -0.19
N ASN A 197 13.51 -1.67 0.91
CA ASN A 197 13.49 -0.98 2.20
C ASN A 197 14.90 -0.77 2.77
N THR A 198 15.80 -1.70 2.52
CA THR A 198 17.22 -1.57 2.87
C THR A 198 17.87 -0.43 2.09
N ALA A 199 17.62 -0.32 0.79
CA ALA A 199 18.13 0.77 -0.03
C ALA A 199 17.62 2.14 0.44
N ARG A 200 16.32 2.25 0.74
CA ARG A 200 15.71 3.48 1.28
C ARG A 200 16.37 3.89 2.61
N LEU A 201 16.52 2.93 3.53
CA LEU A 201 17.16 3.19 4.82
C LEU A 201 18.62 3.63 4.67
N THR A 202 19.37 3.03 3.74
CA THR A 202 20.76 3.42 3.46
C THR A 202 20.83 4.84 2.91
N ALA A 203 19.98 5.19 1.94
CA ALA A 203 19.90 6.52 1.38
C ALA A 203 19.53 7.57 2.45
N LEU A 204 18.54 7.25 3.28
CA LEU A 204 18.10 8.11 4.37
C LEU A 204 19.22 8.37 5.39
N ARG A 205 19.96 7.33 5.83
CA ARG A 205 21.11 7.47 6.74
C ARG A 205 22.21 8.35 6.13
N HIS A 206 22.51 8.15 4.86
CA HIS A 206 23.48 8.99 4.16
C HIS A 206 23.07 10.46 4.16
N THR A 207 21.81 10.75 3.87
CA THR A 207 21.31 12.13 3.86
C THR A 207 21.34 12.76 5.26
N LEU A 208 20.96 12.02 6.32
CA LEU A 208 20.98 12.49 7.69
C LEU A 208 22.40 12.74 8.24
N THR A 209 23.42 12.02 7.75
CA THR A 209 24.82 12.25 8.13
C THR A 209 25.46 13.42 7.38
N ALA A 210 24.88 13.86 6.28
CA ALA A 210 25.38 14.97 5.46
C ALA A 210 24.69 16.31 5.79
N ALA A 211 23.61 16.29 6.59
CA ALA A 211 22.82 17.45 7.00
C ALA A 211 23.24 17.97 8.37
#